data_20222be283d7f68f03102e6328c76399
#
_entry.id   20222be283d7f68f03102e6328c76399
#
_cell.length_a   1.000
_cell.length_b   1.000
_cell.length_c   1.000
_cell.angle_alpha   90.00
_cell.angle_beta   90.00
_cell.angle_gamma   90.00
#
_symmetry.space_group_name_H-M   'P 1'
#
loop_
_entity.id
_entity.type
_entity.pdbx_description
1 polymer ?
#
loop_
_entity_poly.entity_id
_entity_poly.type
_entity_poly.pdbx_seq_one_letter_code
_entity_poly.pdbx_strand_id
1 'polypeptide(L)'
;MIIFDGVDMQSVANVKIEDVRVSSIQYAPLARARSSSAGSVFVRNRPGTRTVTVTFALLKQERVSRQAALSAISAWAKTDREYKLELPGHPDRFLTATCTAKPDPSLRQWWEAKLKIVFTCYNDPFWNDNVEKSAACGTEFFVLGDAPPRMRIERTLSAAASDQSYTMDGKTITFSTIPQGDMVIDLDAETATVDGVSFMEYYAITSRWPELHPGTNEVTGTGTVKYRERWS
;
A
#
# COMPACT_ATOMS: atom_id res chain seq x y z
N MET A 1 -8.06 19.07 2.76
CA MET A 1 -8.86 17.87 3.13
C MET A 1 -7.89 16.73 3.42
N ILE A 2 -8.05 16.04 4.53
CA ILE A 2 -7.32 14.80 4.86
C ILE A 2 -8.36 13.72 5.07
N ILE A 3 -8.31 12.68 4.24
CA ILE A 3 -9.27 11.58 4.32
C ILE A 3 -8.52 10.34 4.84
N PHE A 4 -9.03 9.75 5.91
CA PHE A 4 -8.52 8.51 6.47
C PHE A 4 -9.67 7.51 6.60
N ASP A 5 -9.51 6.34 5.99
CA ASP A 5 -10.58 5.34 5.86
C ASP A 5 -11.89 5.91 5.27
N GLY A 6 -11.77 6.75 4.25
CA GLY A 6 -12.91 7.38 3.57
C GLY A 6 -13.59 8.53 4.33
N VAL A 7 -13.11 8.88 5.53
CA VAL A 7 -13.71 9.94 6.37
C VAL A 7 -12.79 11.15 6.41
N ASP A 8 -13.30 12.32 6.02
CA ASP A 8 -12.56 13.59 6.10
C ASP A 8 -12.42 14.06 7.54
N MET A 9 -11.21 14.39 7.96
CA MET A 9 -10.91 14.94 9.28
C MET A 9 -11.73 16.21 9.60
N GLN A 10 -11.99 17.06 8.60
CA GLN A 10 -12.76 18.30 8.76
C GLN A 10 -14.25 18.05 8.98
N SER A 11 -14.78 16.89 8.57
CA SER A 11 -16.16 16.49 8.88
C SER A 11 -16.33 15.99 10.31
N VAL A 12 -15.24 15.51 10.93
CA VAL A 12 -15.24 14.97 12.29
C VAL A 12 -15.14 16.09 13.34
N ALA A 13 -14.36 17.12 13.05
CA ALA A 13 -14.16 18.26 13.93
C ALA A 13 -13.83 19.52 13.14
N ASN A 14 -14.21 20.68 13.69
CA ASN A 14 -13.89 21.96 13.07
C ASN A 14 -12.41 22.30 13.25
N VAL A 15 -11.58 21.83 12.30
CA VAL A 15 -10.13 21.94 12.32
C VAL A 15 -9.61 22.73 11.12
N LYS A 16 -8.52 23.43 11.32
CA LYS A 16 -7.70 24.01 10.26
C LYS A 16 -6.41 23.21 10.15
N ILE A 17 -6.19 22.58 9.02
CA ILE A 17 -4.90 21.92 8.71
C ILE A 17 -3.88 23.03 8.47
N GLU A 18 -2.77 23.01 9.20
CA GLU A 18 -1.71 24.01 9.09
C GLU A 18 -0.53 23.50 8.28
N ASP A 19 -0.14 22.23 8.50
CA ASP A 19 1.01 21.63 7.85
C ASP A 19 0.83 20.13 7.69
N VAL A 20 1.30 19.60 6.57
CA VAL A 20 1.35 18.15 6.29
C VAL A 20 2.75 17.83 5.81
N ARG A 21 3.46 17.03 6.59
CA ARG A 21 4.82 16.58 6.26
C ARG A 21 4.83 15.10 5.99
N VAL A 22 5.27 14.73 4.80
CA VAL A 22 5.51 13.34 4.42
C VAL A 22 7.02 13.12 4.42
N SER A 23 7.51 12.17 5.21
CA SER A 23 8.93 11.82 5.20
C SER A 23 9.28 11.08 3.89
N SER A 24 10.56 11.09 3.53
CA SER A 24 11.07 10.14 2.55
C SER A 24 10.98 8.71 3.10
N ILE A 25 10.96 7.73 2.20
CA ILE A 25 11.00 6.32 2.57
C ILE A 25 12.34 6.05 3.26
N GLN A 26 12.28 5.42 4.43
CA GLN A 26 13.48 4.93 5.10
C GLN A 26 13.86 3.59 4.50
N TYR A 27 15.05 3.47 3.95
CA TYR A 27 15.56 2.21 3.41
C TYR A 27 16.43 1.52 4.43
N ALA A 28 16.13 0.25 4.71
CA ALA A 28 16.94 -0.60 5.58
C ALA A 28 17.86 -1.48 4.72
N PRO A 29 19.18 -1.45 4.91
CA PRO A 29 20.07 -2.33 4.19
C PRO A 29 19.90 -3.77 4.67
N LEU A 30 19.67 -4.69 3.73
CA LEU A 30 19.78 -6.11 3.97
C LEU A 30 21.21 -6.53 3.71
N ALA A 31 21.91 -6.95 4.75
CA ALA A 31 23.29 -7.43 4.67
C ALA A 31 23.39 -8.85 5.19
N ARG A 32 24.25 -9.66 4.58
CA ARG A 32 24.53 -11.04 4.98
C ARG A 32 25.94 -11.11 5.58
N ALA A 33 26.06 -11.67 6.77
CA ALA A 33 27.37 -11.91 7.39
C ALA A 33 28.24 -12.81 6.51
N ARG A 34 29.53 -12.55 6.42
CA ARG A 34 30.50 -13.43 5.78
C ARG A 34 30.89 -14.56 6.76
N SER A 35 30.93 -15.79 6.25
CA SER A 35 31.26 -16.95 7.08
C SER A 35 32.76 -17.07 7.44
N SER A 36 33.63 -16.41 6.67
CA SER A 36 35.10 -16.62 6.76
C SER A 36 35.90 -15.33 6.89
N SER A 37 35.28 -14.17 7.00
CA SER A 37 36.00 -12.89 7.13
C SER A 37 35.17 -11.87 7.90
N ALA A 38 35.85 -10.84 8.44
CA ALA A 38 35.16 -9.71 9.07
C ALA A 38 34.29 -8.96 8.05
N GLY A 39 33.13 -8.48 8.52
CA GLY A 39 32.21 -7.66 7.74
C GLY A 39 31.02 -8.42 7.18
N SER A 40 30.21 -7.69 6.42
CA SER A 40 28.96 -8.18 5.80
C SER A 40 28.97 -7.90 4.31
N VAL A 41 28.26 -8.70 3.54
CA VAL A 41 27.97 -8.44 2.13
C VAL A 41 26.64 -7.73 2.06
N PHE A 42 26.61 -6.55 1.46
CA PHE A 42 25.38 -5.87 1.11
C PHE A 42 24.61 -6.69 0.08
N VAL A 43 23.35 -6.96 0.32
CA VAL A 43 22.48 -7.72 -0.60
C VAL A 43 21.57 -6.78 -1.36
N ARG A 44 20.77 -5.98 -0.65
CA ARG A 44 19.86 -4.98 -1.22
C ARG A 44 19.38 -4.02 -0.15
N ASN A 45 18.82 -2.90 -0.57
CA ASN A 45 17.99 -2.07 0.31
C ASN A 45 16.55 -2.60 0.29
N ARG A 46 15.93 -2.65 1.45
CA ARG A 46 14.49 -2.86 1.57
C ARG A 46 13.82 -1.53 1.87
N PRO A 47 12.71 -1.20 1.19
CA PRO A 47 11.89 -0.10 1.64
C PRO A 47 11.40 -0.40 3.06
N GLY A 48 11.56 0.54 3.95
CA GLY A 48 11.11 0.46 5.34
C GLY A 48 9.83 1.23 5.52
N THR A 49 9.77 2.09 6.53
CA THR A 49 8.57 2.85 6.84
C THR A 49 8.60 4.26 6.26
N ARG A 50 7.42 4.85 6.10
CA ARG A 50 7.22 6.27 5.83
C ARG A 50 6.31 6.85 6.90
N THR A 51 6.59 8.06 7.35
CA THR A 51 5.73 8.76 8.31
C THR A 51 5.08 9.99 7.69
N VAL A 52 3.84 10.22 8.08
CA VAL A 52 3.08 11.42 7.72
C VAL A 52 2.72 12.14 9.01
N THR A 53 3.17 13.37 9.17
CA THR A 53 2.84 14.20 10.32
C THR A 53 1.87 15.29 9.87
N VAL A 54 0.69 15.31 10.46
CA VAL A 54 -0.33 16.32 10.24
C VAL A 54 -0.35 17.24 11.44
N THR A 55 -0.13 18.54 11.20
CA THR A 55 -0.29 19.60 12.20
C THR A 55 -1.57 20.36 11.89
N PHE A 56 -2.40 20.53 12.90
CA PHE A 56 -3.70 21.20 12.77
C PHE A 56 -4.04 22.02 14.00
N ALA A 57 -4.96 22.98 13.85
CA ALA A 57 -5.51 23.79 14.91
C ALA A 57 -7.02 23.54 15.04
N LEU A 58 -7.53 23.49 16.26
CA LEU A 58 -8.97 23.52 16.52
C LEU A 58 -9.49 24.96 16.42
N LEU A 59 -10.46 25.19 15.54
CA LEU A 59 -11.06 26.53 15.36
C LEU A 59 -12.10 26.81 16.43
N LYS A 60 -12.02 28.02 17.00
CA LYS A 60 -12.97 28.65 17.96
C LYS A 60 -13.92 27.66 18.66
N GLN A 61 -13.51 27.13 19.81
CA GLN A 61 -14.36 26.23 20.59
C GLN A 61 -14.22 26.53 22.08
N GLU A 62 -15.32 26.45 22.81
CA GLU A 62 -15.32 26.41 24.27
C GLU A 62 -14.60 25.15 24.77
N ARG A 63 -14.14 25.16 26.02
CA ARG A 63 -13.34 24.06 26.60
C ARG A 63 -14.00 22.67 26.45
N VAL A 64 -15.32 22.58 26.68
CA VAL A 64 -16.05 21.30 26.61
C VAL A 64 -16.17 20.82 25.19
N SER A 65 -16.49 21.68 24.22
CA SER A 65 -16.58 21.34 22.81
C SER A 65 -15.21 20.98 22.21
N ARG A 66 -14.14 21.57 22.75
CA ARG A 66 -12.76 21.21 22.38
C ARG A 66 -12.40 19.80 22.79
N GLN A 67 -12.74 19.38 24.01
CA GLN A 67 -12.48 18.01 24.46
C GLN A 67 -13.29 16.99 23.66
N ALA A 68 -14.53 17.30 23.34
CA ALA A 68 -15.34 16.45 22.45
C ALA A 68 -14.72 16.32 21.05
N ALA A 69 -14.24 17.43 20.48
CA ALA A 69 -13.56 17.43 19.19
C ALA A 69 -12.28 16.58 19.21
N LEU A 70 -11.46 16.69 20.26
CA LEU A 70 -10.26 15.86 20.43
C LEU A 70 -10.60 14.38 20.56
N SER A 71 -11.64 14.04 21.30
CA SER A 71 -12.13 12.67 21.44
C SER A 71 -12.60 12.12 20.08
N ALA A 72 -13.34 12.92 19.31
CA ALA A 72 -13.80 12.55 17.98
C ALA A 72 -12.63 12.33 17.01
N ILE A 73 -11.62 13.21 17.00
CA ILE A 73 -10.41 13.05 16.20
C ILE A 73 -9.64 11.80 16.64
N SER A 74 -9.53 11.53 17.95
CA SER A 74 -8.86 10.35 18.47
C SER A 74 -9.57 9.04 18.10
N ALA A 75 -10.90 9.06 18.01
CA ALA A 75 -11.69 7.93 17.53
C ALA A 75 -11.57 7.74 16.01
N TRP A 76 -11.54 8.85 15.25
CA TRP A 76 -11.31 8.83 13.81
C TRP A 76 -9.93 8.26 13.45
N ALA A 77 -8.89 8.60 14.20
CA ALA A 77 -7.52 8.15 14.02
C ALA A 77 -7.36 6.69 14.50
N LYS A 78 -7.79 5.74 13.68
CA LYS A 78 -7.74 4.30 13.95
C LYS A 78 -6.32 3.75 14.02
N THR A 79 -6.08 2.75 14.86
CA THR A 79 -4.75 2.20 15.16
C THR A 79 -4.67 0.67 15.02
N ASP A 80 -5.77 0.02 14.65
CA ASP A 80 -5.91 -1.44 14.65
C ASP A 80 -5.30 -2.09 13.40
N ARG A 81 -5.25 -1.37 12.29
CA ARG A 81 -4.64 -1.79 11.02
C ARG A 81 -4.27 -0.59 10.16
N GLU A 82 -3.71 -0.82 9.00
CA GLU A 82 -3.48 0.21 8.00
C GLU A 82 -4.75 0.49 7.19
N TYR A 83 -5.00 1.77 6.94
CA TYR A 83 -6.12 2.29 6.18
C TYR A 83 -5.64 3.24 5.09
N LYS A 84 -6.47 3.47 4.09
CA LYS A 84 -6.23 4.45 3.04
C LYS A 84 -6.15 5.86 3.62
N LEU A 85 -5.06 6.56 3.33
CA LEU A 85 -4.81 7.95 3.73
C LEU A 85 -4.62 8.82 2.49
N GLU A 86 -5.54 9.76 2.27
CA GLU A 86 -5.47 10.73 1.19
C GLU A 86 -5.07 12.10 1.75
N LEU A 87 -4.14 12.77 1.06
CA LEU A 87 -3.55 14.03 1.50
C LEU A 87 -3.84 15.17 0.51
N PRO A 88 -3.96 16.42 0.97
CA PRO A 88 -4.36 17.55 0.12
C PRO A 88 -3.37 17.88 -1.02
N GLY A 89 -2.10 17.51 -0.86
CA GLY A 89 -1.07 17.74 -1.88
C GLY A 89 -1.09 16.75 -3.05
N HIS A 90 -1.78 15.63 -2.89
CA HIS A 90 -1.80 14.53 -3.87
C HIS A 90 -3.20 13.94 -3.98
N PRO A 91 -4.15 14.61 -4.65
CA PRO A 91 -5.54 14.16 -4.72
C PRO A 91 -5.75 12.91 -5.58
N ASP A 92 -4.80 12.62 -6.46
CA ASP A 92 -4.76 11.46 -7.36
C ASP A 92 -4.12 10.21 -6.73
N ARG A 93 -3.54 10.33 -5.52
CA ARG A 93 -2.77 9.28 -4.87
C ARG A 93 -3.16 9.12 -3.42
N PHE A 94 -2.82 7.95 -2.87
CA PHE A 94 -3.01 7.66 -1.46
C PHE A 94 -1.82 6.90 -0.87
N LEU A 95 -1.71 6.95 0.44
CA LEU A 95 -0.85 6.07 1.24
C LEU A 95 -1.71 5.08 2.01
N THR A 96 -1.13 3.95 2.38
CA THR A 96 -1.73 3.02 3.32
C THR A 96 -1.02 3.15 4.65
N ALA A 97 -1.71 3.58 5.70
CA ALA A 97 -1.09 3.95 6.95
C ALA A 97 -1.95 3.62 8.17
N THR A 98 -1.32 3.49 9.32
CA THR A 98 -1.99 3.45 10.63
C THR A 98 -1.63 4.67 11.46
N CYS A 99 -2.51 5.12 12.33
CA CYS A 99 -2.20 6.19 13.25
C CYS A 99 -1.28 5.68 14.38
N THR A 100 -0.09 6.26 14.52
CA THR A 100 0.89 5.89 15.53
C THR A 100 1.02 6.88 16.68
N ALA A 101 0.58 8.12 16.49
CA ALA A 101 0.49 9.09 17.56
C ALA A 101 -0.76 9.95 17.40
N LYS A 102 -1.62 9.92 18.42
CA LYS A 102 -2.84 10.72 18.54
C LYS A 102 -2.57 12.03 19.25
N PRO A 103 -3.40 13.07 19.05
CA PRO A 103 -3.29 14.30 19.83
C PRO A 103 -3.58 14.00 21.31
N ASP A 104 -2.76 14.55 22.19
CA ASP A 104 -2.97 14.40 23.64
C ASP A 104 -4.10 15.32 24.12
N PRO A 105 -5.22 14.78 24.63
CA PRO A 105 -6.32 15.57 25.16
C PRO A 105 -6.00 16.26 26.51
N SER A 106 -4.90 15.86 27.18
CA SER A 106 -4.49 16.40 28.49
C SER A 106 -3.69 17.71 28.42
N LEU A 107 -3.44 18.24 27.22
CA LEU A 107 -2.69 19.48 27.04
C LEU A 107 -3.28 20.61 27.91
N ARG A 108 -2.53 21.01 28.94
CA ARG A 108 -2.90 22.04 29.91
C ARG A 108 -3.06 23.42 29.28
N GLN A 109 -2.46 23.63 28.11
CA GLN A 109 -2.51 24.90 27.37
C GLN A 109 -3.61 24.84 26.31
N TRP A 110 -4.82 25.12 26.74
CA TRP A 110 -6.02 25.08 25.90
C TRP A 110 -6.09 26.18 24.82
N TRP A 111 -5.23 27.19 24.87
CA TRP A 111 -5.12 28.27 23.88
C TRP A 111 -4.00 28.02 22.81
N GLU A 112 -3.05 27.15 23.09
CA GLU A 112 -2.04 26.78 22.09
C GLU A 112 -2.52 25.65 21.22
N ALA A 113 -2.78 26.01 20.00
CA ALA A 113 -3.69 25.31 19.14
C ALA A 113 -3.02 24.42 18.13
N LYS A 114 -1.73 24.11 18.23
CA LYS A 114 -1.05 23.22 17.27
C LYS A 114 -0.99 21.80 17.79
N LEU A 115 -1.88 21.00 17.26
CA LEU A 115 -1.98 19.58 17.57
C LEU A 115 -1.33 18.77 16.45
N LYS A 116 -0.78 17.61 16.78
CA LYS A 116 -0.15 16.72 15.82
C LYS A 116 -0.78 15.35 15.84
N ILE A 117 -0.94 14.77 14.66
CA ILE A 117 -1.21 13.34 14.46
C ILE A 117 -0.09 12.80 13.59
N VAL A 118 0.36 11.58 13.91
CA VAL A 118 1.35 10.89 13.12
C VAL A 118 0.76 9.59 12.60
N PHE A 119 0.87 9.40 11.30
CA PHE A 119 0.55 8.16 10.61
C PHE A 119 1.84 7.50 10.14
N THR A 120 1.89 6.18 10.18
CA THR A 120 3.03 5.40 9.71
C THR A 120 2.56 4.34 8.72
N CYS A 121 3.20 4.32 7.57
CA CYS A 121 3.06 3.30 6.54
C CYS A 121 4.10 2.21 6.83
N TYR A 122 3.66 1.02 7.21
CA TYR A 122 4.54 -0.11 7.52
C TYR A 122 4.70 -1.07 6.34
N ASN A 123 3.57 -1.48 5.75
CA ASN A 123 3.56 -2.51 4.71
C ASN A 123 3.81 -1.92 3.32
N ASP A 124 3.34 -0.69 3.09
CA ASP A 124 3.46 -0.03 1.81
C ASP A 124 3.81 1.45 1.97
N PRO A 125 5.11 1.80 1.95
CA PRO A 125 5.55 3.18 2.13
C PRO A 125 5.42 4.03 0.85
N PHE A 126 4.95 3.45 -0.25
CA PHE A 126 4.83 4.13 -1.53
C PHE A 126 3.48 4.84 -1.68
N TRP A 127 3.47 5.90 -2.47
CA TRP A 127 2.24 6.48 -2.97
C TRP A 127 1.62 5.54 -4.01
N ASN A 128 0.35 5.24 -3.86
CA ASN A 128 -0.43 4.43 -4.78
C ASN A 128 -1.39 5.31 -5.58
N ASP A 129 -1.56 5.04 -6.87
CA ASP A 129 -2.58 5.66 -7.69
C ASP A 129 -3.98 5.34 -7.15
N ASN A 130 -4.87 6.31 -7.17
CA ASN A 130 -6.28 6.09 -6.85
C ASN A 130 -6.97 5.22 -7.90
N VAL A 131 -6.49 5.29 -9.15
CA VAL A 131 -7.04 4.53 -10.28
C VAL A 131 -6.27 3.22 -10.46
N GLU A 132 -7.01 2.12 -10.48
CA GLU A 132 -6.48 0.83 -10.87
C GLU A 132 -6.54 0.69 -12.38
N LYS A 133 -5.42 0.36 -13.00
CA LYS A 133 -5.28 0.15 -14.44
C LYS A 133 -5.38 -1.32 -14.79
N SER A 134 -5.73 -1.60 -16.05
CA SER A 134 -5.82 -2.97 -16.55
C SER A 134 -5.23 -3.09 -17.94
N ALA A 135 -4.61 -4.24 -18.21
CA ALA A 135 -4.12 -4.64 -19.54
C ALA A 135 -4.44 -6.12 -19.77
N ALA A 136 -4.67 -6.50 -21.03
CA ALA A 136 -4.81 -7.92 -21.35
C ALA A 136 -3.44 -8.61 -21.31
N CYS A 137 -3.38 -9.85 -20.82
CA CYS A 137 -2.19 -10.67 -20.99
C CYS A 137 -1.86 -10.84 -22.49
N GLY A 138 -0.58 -10.88 -22.84
CA GLY A 138 -0.07 -10.93 -24.21
C GLY A 138 -0.06 -9.58 -24.94
N THR A 139 -0.32 -8.48 -24.23
CA THR A 139 -0.19 -7.12 -24.78
C THR A 139 0.81 -6.31 -23.98
N GLU A 140 1.59 -5.50 -24.67
CA GLU A 140 2.46 -4.52 -24.02
C GLU A 140 1.64 -3.42 -23.35
N PHE A 141 2.06 -3.01 -22.16
CA PHE A 141 1.51 -1.87 -21.43
C PHE A 141 2.60 -1.10 -20.71
N PHE A 142 2.35 0.17 -20.48
CA PHE A 142 3.31 1.06 -19.84
C PHE A 142 2.91 1.38 -18.41
N VAL A 143 3.84 1.19 -17.48
CA VAL A 143 3.69 1.53 -16.05
C VAL A 143 4.40 2.83 -15.77
N LEU A 144 3.65 3.83 -15.33
CA LEU A 144 4.19 5.08 -14.80
C LEU A 144 4.64 4.87 -13.35
N GLY A 145 5.39 5.84 -12.82
CA GLY A 145 5.90 5.79 -11.45
C GLY A 145 7.40 5.47 -11.40
N ASP A 146 7.93 5.37 -10.21
CA ASP A 146 9.35 5.13 -9.94
C ASP A 146 9.57 3.91 -9.01
N ALA A 147 8.48 3.24 -8.62
CA ALA A 147 8.50 2.05 -7.79
C ALA A 147 7.73 0.89 -8.45
N PRO A 148 8.09 -0.37 -8.15
CA PRO A 148 7.37 -1.54 -8.65
C PRO A 148 5.89 -1.46 -8.28
N PRO A 149 4.96 -1.52 -9.25
CA PRO A 149 3.53 -1.44 -8.99
C PRO A 149 3.02 -2.69 -8.28
N ARG A 150 1.92 -2.56 -7.56
CA ARG A 150 1.14 -3.72 -7.13
C ARG A 150 0.41 -4.31 -8.31
N MET A 151 0.46 -5.64 -8.43
CA MET A 151 -0.12 -6.33 -9.56
C MET A 151 -0.85 -7.60 -9.15
N ARG A 152 -1.98 -7.84 -9.82
CA ARG A 152 -2.65 -9.14 -9.81
C ARG A 152 -3.11 -9.52 -11.22
N ILE A 153 -3.24 -10.82 -11.45
CA ILE A 153 -3.80 -11.38 -12.68
C ILE A 153 -5.17 -11.95 -12.34
N GLU A 154 -6.18 -11.55 -13.09
CA GLU A 154 -7.55 -12.02 -12.92
C GLU A 154 -8.05 -12.73 -14.18
N ARG A 155 -8.80 -13.81 -13.99
CA ARG A 155 -9.44 -14.57 -15.07
C ARG A 155 -10.62 -15.38 -14.55
N THR A 156 -11.74 -15.34 -15.26
CA THR A 156 -12.85 -16.26 -15.03
C THR A 156 -12.67 -17.51 -15.88
N LEU A 157 -12.70 -18.67 -15.25
CA LEU A 157 -12.55 -19.98 -15.87
C LEU A 157 -13.89 -20.72 -15.87
N SER A 158 -14.42 -21.04 -17.06
CA SER A 158 -15.65 -21.83 -17.23
C SER A 158 -15.45 -23.31 -16.96
N ALA A 159 -14.21 -23.78 -16.96
CA ALA A 159 -13.78 -25.15 -16.62
C ALA A 159 -12.37 -25.11 -16.06
N ALA A 160 -11.97 -26.17 -15.35
CA ALA A 160 -10.59 -26.29 -14.87
C ALA A 160 -9.58 -26.26 -16.04
N ALA A 161 -8.47 -25.58 -15.85
CA ALA A 161 -7.42 -25.42 -16.85
C ALA A 161 -6.12 -26.09 -16.39
N SER A 162 -5.47 -26.86 -17.26
CA SER A 162 -4.21 -27.54 -16.96
C SER A 162 -3.02 -26.74 -17.51
N ASP A 163 -1.85 -26.91 -16.88
CA ASP A 163 -0.54 -26.41 -17.34
C ASP A 163 -0.53 -24.92 -17.71
N GLN A 164 -1.10 -24.09 -16.83
CA GLN A 164 -1.16 -22.64 -17.04
C GLN A 164 0.14 -21.97 -16.56
N SER A 165 0.71 -21.14 -17.42
CA SER A 165 1.92 -20.38 -17.13
C SER A 165 1.75 -18.91 -17.43
N TYR A 166 2.35 -18.08 -16.56
CA TYR A 166 2.42 -16.64 -16.72
C TYR A 166 3.89 -16.22 -16.64
N THR A 167 4.37 -15.58 -17.68
CA THR A 167 5.79 -15.16 -17.77
C THR A 167 5.86 -13.64 -17.90
N MET A 168 6.79 -13.06 -17.17
CA MET A 168 7.12 -11.65 -17.23
C MET A 168 8.57 -11.46 -16.77
N ASP A 169 9.32 -10.61 -17.46
CA ASP A 169 10.72 -10.29 -17.15
C ASP A 169 11.59 -11.56 -16.93
N GLY A 170 11.39 -12.59 -17.78
CA GLY A 170 12.13 -13.85 -17.71
C GLY A 170 11.82 -14.74 -16.50
N LYS A 171 10.88 -14.35 -15.63
CA LYS A 171 10.37 -15.16 -14.52
C LYS A 171 9.03 -15.77 -14.90
N THR A 172 8.82 -17.02 -14.56
CA THR A 172 7.59 -17.76 -14.89
C THR A 172 7.00 -18.37 -13.64
N ILE A 173 5.69 -18.17 -13.47
CA ILE A 173 4.87 -18.95 -12.53
C ILE A 173 4.07 -19.97 -13.35
N THR A 174 4.02 -21.20 -12.86
CA THR A 174 3.28 -22.29 -13.49
C THR A 174 2.41 -22.99 -12.47
N PHE A 175 1.19 -23.30 -12.88
CA PHE A 175 0.25 -24.11 -12.12
C PHE A 175 -0.11 -25.34 -12.94
N SER A 176 0.02 -26.53 -12.36
CA SER A 176 -0.35 -27.79 -13.01
C SER A 176 -1.86 -27.86 -13.28
N THR A 177 -2.65 -27.26 -12.40
CA THR A 177 -4.12 -27.17 -12.55
C THR A 177 -4.59 -25.88 -11.91
N ILE A 178 -5.53 -25.18 -12.57
CA ILE A 178 -6.31 -24.10 -11.98
C ILE A 178 -7.77 -24.54 -11.97
N PRO A 179 -8.43 -24.57 -10.81
CA PRO A 179 -9.85 -24.94 -10.72
C PRO A 179 -10.76 -23.99 -11.52
N GLN A 180 -11.98 -24.42 -11.82
CA GLN A 180 -13.02 -23.57 -12.39
C GLN A 180 -13.43 -22.48 -11.39
N GLY A 181 -13.69 -21.26 -11.84
CA GLY A 181 -14.15 -20.12 -11.04
C GLY A 181 -13.42 -18.83 -11.36
N ASP A 182 -13.55 -17.85 -10.48
CA ASP A 182 -12.89 -16.55 -10.59
C ASP A 182 -11.47 -16.61 -9.96
N MET A 183 -10.48 -16.74 -10.83
CA MET A 183 -9.08 -16.82 -10.45
C MET A 183 -8.51 -15.44 -10.18
N VAL A 184 -7.77 -15.33 -9.08
CA VAL A 184 -6.92 -14.18 -8.73
C VAL A 184 -5.54 -14.68 -8.35
N ILE A 185 -4.52 -14.23 -9.08
CA ILE A 185 -3.11 -14.43 -8.73
C ILE A 185 -2.57 -13.08 -8.28
N ASP A 186 -2.34 -12.92 -6.99
CA ASP A 186 -1.75 -11.71 -6.40
C ASP A 186 -0.22 -11.90 -6.33
N LEU A 187 0.48 -11.13 -7.15
CA LEU A 187 1.94 -11.23 -7.28
C LEU A 187 2.69 -10.50 -6.15
N ASP A 188 2.04 -9.52 -5.53
CA ASP A 188 2.63 -8.80 -4.40
C ASP A 188 2.53 -9.63 -3.10
N ALA A 189 1.41 -10.32 -2.91
CA ALA A 189 1.20 -11.24 -1.79
C ALA A 189 1.74 -12.66 -2.03
N GLU A 190 2.18 -12.97 -3.25
CA GLU A 190 2.60 -14.31 -3.68
C GLU A 190 1.54 -15.37 -3.40
N THR A 191 0.28 -15.08 -3.72
CA THR A 191 -0.85 -15.96 -3.48
C THR A 191 -1.67 -16.19 -4.74
N ALA A 192 -2.32 -17.35 -4.82
CA ALA A 192 -3.24 -17.67 -5.90
C ALA A 192 -4.53 -18.28 -5.34
N THR A 193 -5.67 -17.72 -5.73
CA THR A 193 -7.00 -18.15 -5.26
C THR A 193 -7.99 -18.28 -6.41
N VAL A 194 -8.95 -19.20 -6.26
CA VAL A 194 -10.16 -19.28 -7.09
C VAL A 194 -11.36 -19.18 -6.16
N ASP A 195 -12.27 -18.25 -6.44
CA ASP A 195 -13.41 -17.93 -5.57
C ASP A 195 -13.00 -17.69 -4.10
N GLY A 196 -11.81 -17.11 -3.88
CA GLY A 196 -11.25 -16.86 -2.56
C GLY A 196 -10.59 -18.07 -1.88
N VAL A 197 -10.62 -19.26 -2.49
CA VAL A 197 -9.97 -20.48 -1.98
C VAL A 197 -8.60 -20.63 -2.61
N SER A 198 -7.57 -20.83 -1.79
CA SER A 198 -6.20 -21.00 -2.28
C SER A 198 -6.06 -22.29 -3.10
N PHE A 199 -5.36 -22.19 -4.23
CA PHE A 199 -4.94 -23.33 -5.04
C PHE A 199 -3.41 -23.44 -5.18
N MET A 200 -2.68 -22.87 -4.23
CA MET A 200 -1.21 -22.90 -4.19
C MET A 200 -0.60 -24.31 -4.16
N GLU A 201 -1.38 -25.34 -3.86
CA GLU A 201 -0.97 -26.75 -3.93
C GLU A 201 -0.59 -27.19 -5.35
N TYR A 202 -1.12 -26.51 -6.37
CA TYR A 202 -0.81 -26.76 -7.78
C TYR A 202 0.36 -25.91 -8.32
N TYR A 203 0.96 -25.07 -7.47
CA TYR A 203 2.09 -24.23 -7.83
C TYR A 203 3.35 -25.06 -8.07
N ALA A 204 3.98 -24.91 -9.23
CA ALA A 204 5.19 -25.64 -9.56
C ALA A 204 6.39 -25.11 -8.79
N ILE A 205 7.16 -26.00 -8.16
CA ILE A 205 8.30 -25.65 -7.28
C ILE A 205 9.44 -24.92 -8.02
N THR A 206 9.48 -25.03 -9.34
CA THR A 206 10.45 -24.34 -10.20
C THR A 206 10.02 -22.91 -10.56
N SER A 207 8.80 -22.54 -10.23
CA SER A 207 8.24 -21.22 -10.51
C SER A 207 8.96 -20.12 -9.74
N ARG A 208 8.97 -18.92 -10.34
CA ARG A 208 9.46 -17.70 -9.71
C ARG A 208 8.43 -16.60 -9.90
N TRP A 209 8.09 -15.94 -8.82
CA TRP A 209 7.17 -14.80 -8.84
C TRP A 209 7.78 -13.66 -9.65
N PRO A 210 7.10 -13.23 -10.72
CA PRO A 210 7.53 -12.07 -11.49
C PRO A 210 7.18 -10.77 -10.78
N GLU A 211 7.88 -9.70 -11.15
CA GLU A 211 7.65 -8.36 -10.66
C GLU A 211 7.47 -7.42 -11.84
N LEU A 212 6.48 -6.51 -11.78
CA LEU A 212 6.40 -5.39 -12.71
C LEU A 212 7.44 -4.33 -12.36
N HIS A 213 7.91 -3.67 -13.39
CA HIS A 213 8.82 -2.53 -13.25
C HIS A 213 8.21 -1.27 -13.89
N PRO A 214 8.63 -0.08 -13.47
CA PRO A 214 8.35 1.13 -14.23
C PRO A 214 8.83 1.01 -15.68
N GLY A 215 8.02 1.47 -16.63
CA GLY A 215 8.30 1.37 -18.05
C GLY A 215 7.41 0.35 -18.77
N THR A 216 7.89 -0.15 -19.91
CA THR A 216 7.17 -1.12 -20.75
C THR A 216 7.22 -2.52 -20.14
N ASN A 217 6.06 -3.16 -20.03
CA ASN A 217 5.91 -4.52 -19.53
C ASN A 217 4.99 -5.33 -20.44
N GLU A 218 5.20 -6.63 -20.45
CA GLU A 218 4.33 -7.62 -21.07
C GLU A 218 4.19 -8.82 -20.14
N VAL A 219 2.98 -9.29 -19.93
CA VAL A 219 2.69 -10.51 -19.20
C VAL A 219 2.15 -11.54 -20.19
N THR A 220 2.92 -12.56 -20.49
CA THR A 220 2.42 -13.68 -21.31
C THR A 220 1.49 -14.56 -20.47
N GLY A 221 0.51 -15.18 -21.10
CA GLY A 221 -0.51 -15.99 -20.45
C GLY A 221 -1.90 -15.58 -20.90
N THR A 222 -2.91 -15.93 -20.12
CA THR A 222 -4.31 -15.59 -20.42
C THR A 222 -4.99 -14.98 -19.22
N GLY A 223 -5.69 -13.86 -19.43
CA GLY A 223 -6.38 -13.13 -18.38
C GLY A 223 -6.18 -11.62 -18.51
N THR A 224 -6.50 -10.93 -17.44
CA THR A 224 -6.34 -9.49 -17.32
C THR A 224 -5.37 -9.17 -16.19
N VAL A 225 -4.36 -8.42 -16.49
CA VAL A 225 -3.44 -7.83 -15.52
C VAL A 225 -4.10 -6.59 -14.95
N LYS A 226 -4.24 -6.52 -13.64
CA LYS A 226 -4.64 -5.30 -12.93
C LYS A 226 -3.49 -4.80 -12.09
N TYR A 227 -3.22 -3.50 -12.16
CA TYR A 227 -2.09 -2.91 -11.45
C TYR A 227 -2.38 -1.49 -10.98
N ARG A 228 -1.66 -1.09 -9.91
CA ARG A 228 -1.63 0.29 -9.41
C ARG A 228 -0.22 0.81 -9.49
N GLU A 229 -0.07 1.95 -10.14
CA GLU A 229 1.21 2.65 -10.20
C GLU A 229 1.63 3.17 -8.84
N ARG A 230 2.95 3.19 -8.61
CA ARG A 230 3.53 3.57 -7.31
C ARG A 230 4.67 4.56 -7.47
N TRP A 231 4.79 5.45 -6.48
CA TRP A 231 5.86 6.47 -6.42
C TRP A 231 6.51 6.51 -5.04
N SER A 232 7.83 6.75 -5.03
CA SER A 232 8.62 6.92 -3.81
C SER A 232 8.37 8.26 -3.08
#